data_8359a10d2837120dc0360067f792f021
#
_entry.id   8359a10d2837120dc0360067f792f021
#
_cell.length_a   1.000
_cell.length_b   1.000
_cell.length_c   1.000
_cell.angle_alpha   90.00
_cell.angle_beta   90.00
_cell.angle_gamma   90.00
#
_symmetry.space_group_name_H-M   'P 1'
#
loop_
_entity.id
_entity.type
_entity.pdbx_description
1 polymer ?
#
loop_
_entity_poly.entity_id
_entity_poly.type
_entity_poly.pdbx_seq_one_letter_code
_entity_poly.pdbx_strand_id
1 'polypeptide(L)'
;MDTNVIVTKKFNYITFVLMALGAIGLVYGFLTDTHRTWANLLLNNYYFLSLALGAAFFFSLQYITQSGWSAMFRRIPEALMAYIPYAAVIMLVMFFGLHDIYHWSHPDLVAGDELLAHKAPYLNVPFFMIRIVLFFAAWILLTRYLRKLSLQEDSLGGIEMF
;
A
#
# COMPACT_ATOMS: atom_id res chain seq x y z
N MET A 1 18.81 -23.31 7.31
CA MET A 1 19.77 -22.38 6.66
C MET A 1 19.40 -20.98 7.12
N ASP A 2 20.12 -20.47 8.13
CA ASP A 2 19.80 -19.15 8.69
C ASP A 2 20.15 -18.07 7.68
N THR A 3 19.15 -17.57 6.97
CA THR A 3 19.28 -16.41 6.08
C THR A 3 19.32 -15.12 6.91
N ASN A 4 20.30 -14.98 7.76
CA ASN A 4 20.62 -13.70 8.36
C ASN A 4 21.14 -12.79 7.24
N VAL A 5 20.23 -12.03 6.63
CA VAL A 5 20.61 -10.91 5.75
C VAL A 5 21.48 -9.99 6.59
N ILE A 6 22.79 -10.02 6.37
CA ILE A 6 23.73 -9.12 7.06
C ILE A 6 23.47 -7.71 6.54
N VAL A 7 22.47 -7.05 7.13
CA VAL A 7 22.23 -5.64 6.84
C VAL A 7 23.37 -4.86 7.47
N THR A 8 24.23 -4.31 6.62
CA THR A 8 25.40 -3.56 7.04
C THR A 8 24.96 -2.36 7.90
N LYS A 9 25.63 -2.08 9.02
CA LYS A 9 25.34 -0.91 9.89
C LYS A 9 25.25 0.40 9.09
N LYS A 10 26.06 0.54 8.02
CA LYS A 10 26.03 1.68 7.10
C LYS A 10 24.69 1.80 6.37
N PHE A 11 24.10 0.69 5.93
CA PHE A 11 22.80 0.68 5.24
C PHE A 11 21.69 1.15 6.19
N ASN A 12 21.66 0.63 7.42
CA ASN A 12 20.68 1.07 8.42
C ASN A 12 20.81 2.57 8.70
N TYR A 13 22.04 3.08 8.85
CA TYR A 13 22.27 4.50 9.07
C TYR A 13 21.73 5.36 7.93
N ILE A 14 22.01 5.00 6.69
CA ILE A 14 21.51 5.71 5.50
C ILE A 14 19.96 5.69 5.50
N THR A 15 19.35 4.55 5.77
CA THR A 15 17.89 4.43 5.82
C THR A 15 17.28 5.34 6.90
N PHE A 16 17.86 5.38 8.11
CA PHE A 16 17.38 6.26 9.16
C PHE A 16 17.52 7.74 8.80
N VAL A 17 18.62 8.14 8.17
CA VAL A 17 18.83 9.51 7.69
C VAL A 17 17.78 9.90 6.65
N LEU A 18 17.51 9.03 5.69
CA LEU A 18 16.48 9.27 4.66
C LEU A 18 15.08 9.34 5.27
N MET A 19 14.75 8.48 6.24
CA MET A 19 13.48 8.54 6.96
C MET A 19 13.33 9.85 7.74
N ALA A 20 14.38 10.29 8.42
CA ALA A 20 14.39 11.57 9.16
C ALA A 20 14.18 12.77 8.21
N LEU A 21 14.88 12.79 7.07
CA LEU A 21 14.70 13.82 6.05
C LEU A 21 13.28 13.84 5.49
N GLY A 22 12.70 12.65 5.23
CA GLY A 22 11.31 12.53 4.80
C GLY A 22 10.32 13.07 5.83
N ALA A 23 10.52 12.73 7.11
CA ALA A 23 9.69 13.23 8.21
C ALA A 23 9.77 14.75 8.35
N ILE A 24 10.99 15.33 8.28
CA ILE A 24 11.20 16.78 8.31
C ILE A 24 10.50 17.43 7.12
N GLY A 25 10.62 16.85 5.93
CA GLY A 25 9.94 17.35 4.72
C GLY A 25 8.41 17.36 4.86
N LEU A 26 7.83 16.32 5.46
CA LEU A 26 6.39 16.27 5.74
C LEU A 26 5.97 17.34 6.74
N VAL A 27 6.69 17.50 7.85
CA VAL A 27 6.40 18.54 8.85
C VAL A 27 6.48 19.92 8.22
N TYR A 28 7.53 20.20 7.46
CA TYR A 28 7.68 21.47 6.75
C TYR A 28 6.53 21.70 5.76
N GLY A 29 6.13 20.66 5.01
CA GLY A 29 5.02 20.74 4.08
C GLY A 29 3.70 21.09 4.75
N PHE A 30 3.37 20.47 5.90
CA PHE A 30 2.16 20.79 6.67
C PHE A 30 2.18 22.21 7.27
N LEU A 31 3.35 22.76 7.56
CA LEU A 31 3.49 24.13 8.07
C LEU A 31 3.36 25.20 6.97
N THR A 32 3.67 24.84 5.72
CA THR A 32 3.68 25.79 4.58
C THR A 32 2.41 25.73 3.74
N ASP A 33 1.98 24.53 3.35
CA ASP A 33 0.80 24.28 2.50
C ASP A 33 0.20 22.91 2.80
N THR A 34 -0.81 22.90 3.66
CA THR A 34 -1.50 21.67 4.10
C THR A 34 -2.18 20.95 2.96
N HIS A 35 -2.91 21.66 2.09
CA HIS A 35 -3.62 21.04 0.95
C HIS A 35 -2.68 20.31 0.01
N ARG A 36 -1.61 20.98 -0.38
CA ARG A 36 -0.58 20.42 -1.26
C ARG A 36 0.13 19.23 -0.61
N THR A 37 0.35 19.28 0.70
CA THR A 37 1.02 18.19 1.42
C THR A 37 0.13 16.94 1.48
N TRP A 38 -1.16 17.08 1.74
CA TRP A 38 -2.11 15.96 1.69
C TRP A 38 -2.19 15.35 0.29
N ALA A 39 -2.28 16.18 -0.75
CA ALA A 39 -2.32 15.70 -2.14
C ALA A 39 -1.03 14.94 -2.51
N ASN A 40 0.15 15.45 -2.13
CA ASN A 40 1.43 14.79 -2.36
C ASN A 40 1.55 13.46 -1.58
N LEU A 41 1.09 13.42 -0.33
CA LEU A 41 1.10 12.20 0.47
C LEU A 41 0.21 11.12 -0.17
N LEU A 42 -0.99 11.50 -0.64
CA LEU A 42 -1.89 10.60 -1.35
C LEU A 42 -1.24 10.07 -2.64
N LEU A 43 -0.68 10.96 -3.46
CA LEU A 43 -0.05 10.60 -4.73
C LEU A 43 1.11 9.61 -4.52
N ASN A 44 2.01 9.91 -3.58
CA ASN A 44 3.14 9.03 -3.27
C ASN A 44 2.67 7.68 -2.72
N ASN A 45 1.72 7.67 -1.78
CA ASN A 45 1.18 6.42 -1.25
C ASN A 45 0.53 5.58 -2.35
N TYR A 46 -0.25 6.20 -3.24
CA TYR A 46 -0.87 5.54 -4.38
C TYR A 46 0.16 4.96 -5.36
N TYR A 47 1.24 5.70 -5.64
CA TYR A 47 2.32 5.23 -6.50
C TYR A 47 2.97 3.94 -5.96
N PHE A 48 3.42 3.94 -4.71
CA PHE A 48 4.04 2.76 -4.11
C PHE A 48 3.04 1.62 -3.90
N LEU A 49 1.77 1.93 -3.57
CA LEU A 49 0.71 0.94 -3.49
C LEU A 49 0.47 0.26 -4.84
N SER A 50 0.44 1.02 -5.94
CA SER A 50 0.25 0.46 -7.28
C SER A 50 1.38 -0.51 -7.67
N LEU A 51 2.63 -0.20 -7.31
CA LEU A 51 3.76 -1.10 -7.49
C LEU A 51 3.60 -2.38 -6.66
N ALA A 52 3.18 -2.25 -5.41
CA ALA A 52 2.96 -3.39 -4.52
C ALA A 52 1.81 -4.29 -4.98
N LEU A 53 0.71 -3.70 -5.46
CA LEU A 53 -0.42 -4.43 -6.04
C LEU A 53 -0.07 -5.09 -7.37
N GLY A 54 0.72 -4.41 -8.21
CA GLY A 54 1.27 -4.98 -9.44
C GLY A 54 2.15 -6.20 -9.15
N ALA A 55 2.99 -6.11 -8.11
CA ALA A 55 3.79 -7.23 -7.64
C ALA A 55 2.92 -8.39 -7.10
N ALA A 56 1.85 -8.08 -6.35
CA ALA A 56 0.91 -9.07 -5.85
C ALA A 56 0.17 -9.78 -6.99
N PHE A 57 -0.27 -9.04 -7.99
CA PHE A 57 -0.89 -9.59 -9.20
C PHE A 57 0.07 -10.51 -9.96
N PHE A 58 1.28 -10.04 -10.22
CA PHE A 58 2.30 -10.82 -10.91
C PHE A 58 2.63 -12.10 -10.14
N PHE A 59 2.80 -12.01 -8.84
CA PHE A 59 3.07 -13.15 -7.97
C PHE A 59 1.92 -14.18 -7.98
N SER A 60 0.67 -13.70 -7.89
CA SER A 60 -0.51 -14.56 -7.98
C SER A 60 -0.60 -15.28 -9.33
N LEU A 61 -0.29 -14.57 -10.42
CA LEU A 61 -0.29 -15.12 -11.76
C LEU A 61 0.72 -16.27 -11.89
N GLN A 62 1.93 -16.11 -11.31
CA GLN A 62 2.98 -17.14 -11.32
C GLN A 62 2.52 -18.43 -10.61
N TYR A 63 1.79 -18.30 -9.51
CA TYR A 63 1.20 -19.46 -8.82
C TYR A 63 0.13 -20.15 -9.65
N ILE A 64 -0.77 -19.39 -10.28
CA ILE A 64 -1.85 -19.97 -11.12
C ILE A 64 -1.28 -20.69 -12.34
N THR A 65 -0.22 -20.14 -12.95
CA THR A 65 0.41 -20.70 -14.15
C THR A 65 1.46 -21.78 -13.84
N GLN A 66 1.74 -22.05 -12.56
CA GLN A 66 2.75 -23.03 -12.12
C GLN A 66 4.12 -22.80 -12.80
N SER A 67 4.53 -21.55 -12.89
CA SER A 67 5.73 -21.16 -13.64
C SER A 67 7.02 -21.41 -12.85
N GLY A 68 7.73 -22.50 -13.17
CA GLY A 68 8.98 -22.87 -12.48
C GLY A 68 10.12 -21.86 -12.67
N TRP A 69 10.15 -21.11 -13.78
CA TRP A 69 11.18 -20.12 -14.06
C TRP A 69 11.15 -18.91 -13.10
N SER A 70 10.00 -18.60 -12.53
CA SER A 70 9.81 -17.48 -11.59
C SER A 70 10.45 -17.70 -10.22
N ALA A 71 10.79 -18.95 -9.88
CA ALA A 71 11.36 -19.31 -8.59
C ALA A 71 12.64 -18.53 -8.24
N MET A 72 13.46 -18.19 -9.25
CA MET A 72 14.73 -17.48 -9.06
C MET A 72 14.55 -16.06 -8.49
N PHE A 73 13.47 -15.36 -8.84
CA PHE A 73 13.29 -13.94 -8.45
C PHE A 73 11.98 -13.67 -7.68
N ARG A 74 11.24 -14.72 -7.28
CA ARG A 74 9.96 -14.56 -6.55
C ARG A 74 10.09 -13.74 -5.25
N ARG A 75 11.28 -13.64 -4.66
CA ARG A 75 11.54 -12.84 -3.47
C ARG A 75 11.42 -11.33 -3.72
N ILE A 76 11.59 -10.87 -4.97
CA ILE A 76 11.46 -9.46 -5.32
C ILE A 76 9.99 -9.01 -5.22
N PRO A 77 9.01 -9.64 -5.90
CA PRO A 77 7.59 -9.29 -5.71
C PRO A 77 7.12 -9.48 -4.26
N GLU A 78 7.58 -10.51 -3.55
CA GLU A 78 7.26 -10.67 -2.12
C GLU A 78 7.71 -9.47 -1.28
N ALA A 79 8.90 -8.96 -1.53
CA ALA A 79 9.41 -7.78 -0.84
C ALA A 79 8.58 -6.52 -1.15
N LEU A 80 8.17 -6.34 -2.41
CA LEU A 80 7.32 -5.22 -2.82
C LEU A 80 5.92 -5.30 -2.19
N MET A 81 5.31 -6.50 -2.14
CA MET A 81 4.01 -6.71 -1.48
C MET A 81 4.03 -6.37 0.01
N ALA A 82 5.18 -6.43 0.67
CA ALA A 82 5.33 -6.09 2.08
C ALA A 82 4.98 -4.61 2.38
N TYR A 83 4.89 -3.74 1.36
CA TYR A 83 4.47 -2.35 1.50
C TYR A 83 2.96 -2.19 1.77
N ILE A 84 2.11 -3.14 1.35
CA ILE A 84 0.63 -3.01 1.41
C ILE A 84 0.11 -2.67 2.82
N PRO A 85 0.54 -3.31 3.92
CA PRO A 85 0.12 -2.93 5.27
C PRO A 85 0.51 -1.49 5.65
N TYR A 86 1.67 -1.02 5.23
CA TYR A 86 2.12 0.36 5.47
C TYR A 86 1.29 1.36 4.67
N ALA A 87 0.99 1.04 3.41
CA ALA A 87 0.08 1.83 2.58
C ALA A 87 -1.32 1.94 3.21
N ALA A 88 -1.82 0.86 3.84
CA ALA A 88 -3.09 0.87 4.57
C ALA A 88 -3.07 1.87 5.73
N VAL A 89 -2.00 1.88 6.53
CA VAL A 89 -1.86 2.84 7.65
C VAL A 89 -1.83 4.27 7.13
N ILE A 90 -1.05 4.55 6.09
CA ILE A 90 -0.99 5.89 5.48
C ILE A 90 -2.37 6.28 4.95
N MET A 91 -3.10 5.36 4.30
CA MET A 91 -4.44 5.63 3.78
C MET A 91 -5.46 5.91 4.89
N LEU A 92 -5.32 5.27 6.06
CA LEU A 92 -6.14 5.60 7.23
C LEU A 92 -5.78 6.98 7.81
N VAL A 93 -4.51 7.36 7.80
CA VAL A 93 -4.09 8.72 8.20
C VAL A 93 -4.66 9.78 7.27
N MET A 94 -4.86 9.48 5.99
CA MET A 94 -5.49 10.38 5.01
C MET A 94 -6.93 10.78 5.39
N PHE A 95 -7.59 10.06 6.31
CA PHE A 95 -8.89 10.44 6.85
C PHE A 95 -8.87 11.87 7.45
N PHE A 96 -7.77 12.28 8.08
CA PHE A 96 -7.64 13.61 8.66
C PHE A 96 -7.51 14.72 7.60
N GLY A 97 -7.02 14.39 6.39
CA GLY A 97 -6.92 15.31 5.26
C GLY A 97 -8.03 15.16 4.21
N LEU A 98 -9.09 14.39 4.51
CA LEU A 98 -10.12 14.04 3.56
C LEU A 98 -10.87 15.28 3.02
N HIS A 99 -11.16 16.25 3.90
CA HIS A 99 -11.79 17.51 3.53
C HIS A 99 -10.88 18.40 2.66
N ASP A 100 -9.57 18.31 2.84
CA ASP A 100 -8.61 19.07 2.03
C ASP A 100 -8.46 18.51 0.62
N ILE A 101 -8.75 17.22 0.41
CA ILE A 101 -8.52 16.54 -0.87
C ILE A 101 -9.80 16.39 -1.69
N TYR A 102 -10.93 16.08 -1.04
CA TYR A 102 -12.14 15.65 -1.73
C TYR A 102 -13.29 16.64 -1.59
N HIS A 103 -13.71 17.27 -2.68
CA HIS A 103 -14.84 18.20 -2.73
C HIS A 103 -16.16 17.56 -2.27
N TRP A 104 -16.39 16.28 -2.54
CA TRP A 104 -17.60 15.57 -2.13
C TRP A 104 -17.70 15.36 -0.62
N SER A 105 -16.65 15.64 0.15
CA SER A 105 -16.69 15.59 1.60
C SER A 105 -17.34 16.82 2.26
N HIS A 106 -17.62 17.87 1.46
CA HIS A 106 -18.24 19.11 1.90
C HIS A 106 -19.74 19.10 1.56
N PRO A 107 -20.65 19.05 2.54
CA PRO A 107 -22.10 19.01 2.29
C PRO A 107 -22.63 20.18 1.44
N ASP A 108 -22.07 21.38 1.65
CA ASP A 108 -22.48 22.59 0.93
C ASP A 108 -22.18 22.51 -0.56
N LEU A 109 -21.03 21.93 -0.91
CA LEU A 109 -20.64 21.74 -2.33
C LEU A 109 -21.48 20.63 -3.00
N VAL A 110 -21.81 19.59 -2.23
CA VAL A 110 -22.67 18.49 -2.72
C VAL A 110 -24.10 18.99 -2.99
N ALA A 111 -24.63 19.85 -2.13
CA ALA A 111 -25.98 20.43 -2.31
C ALA A 111 -26.09 21.37 -3.52
N GLY A 112 -24.96 21.98 -3.92
CA GLY A 112 -24.91 22.89 -5.09
C GLY A 112 -24.66 22.20 -6.44
N ASP A 113 -24.33 20.90 -6.45
CA ASP A 113 -24.01 20.14 -7.67
C ASP A 113 -24.91 18.90 -7.78
N GLU A 114 -25.80 18.91 -8.78
CA GLU A 114 -26.77 17.84 -9.02
C GLU A 114 -26.07 16.48 -9.31
N LEU A 115 -24.91 16.47 -9.96
CA LEU A 115 -24.16 15.26 -10.25
C LEU A 115 -23.53 14.66 -8.97
N LEU A 116 -23.02 15.51 -8.08
CA LEU A 116 -22.49 15.08 -6.79
C LEU A 116 -23.60 14.60 -5.88
N ALA A 117 -24.74 15.28 -5.86
CA ALA A 117 -25.92 14.88 -5.07
C ALA A 117 -26.43 13.49 -5.50
N HIS A 118 -26.47 13.19 -6.79
CA HIS A 118 -26.86 11.87 -7.29
C HIS A 118 -25.88 10.76 -6.86
N LYS A 119 -24.59 11.09 -6.71
CA LYS A 119 -23.55 10.14 -6.27
C LYS A 119 -23.37 10.08 -4.75
N ALA A 120 -24.04 10.92 -3.98
CA ALA A 120 -23.91 10.99 -2.51
C ALA A 120 -24.11 9.64 -1.79
N PRO A 121 -25.01 8.71 -2.21
CA PRO A 121 -25.12 7.39 -1.59
C PRO A 121 -23.83 6.57 -1.67
N TYR A 122 -23.02 6.78 -2.71
CA TYR A 122 -21.74 6.10 -2.94
C TYR A 122 -20.55 6.94 -2.45
N LEU A 123 -20.58 8.26 -2.65
CA LEU A 123 -19.53 9.21 -2.28
C LEU A 123 -19.87 9.88 -0.94
N ASN A 124 -19.81 9.10 0.14
CA ASN A 124 -19.92 9.60 1.50
C ASN A 124 -18.77 9.04 2.36
N VAL A 125 -18.40 9.80 3.37
CA VAL A 125 -17.24 9.50 4.23
C VAL A 125 -17.32 8.11 4.88
N PRO A 126 -18.44 7.71 5.54
CA PRO A 126 -18.52 6.39 6.17
C PRO A 126 -18.35 5.25 5.15
N PHE A 127 -19.04 5.31 4.01
CA PHE A 127 -18.97 4.26 3.01
C PHE A 127 -17.59 4.21 2.31
N PHE A 128 -16.97 5.35 2.12
CA PHE A 128 -15.60 5.44 1.60
C PHE A 128 -14.61 4.75 2.55
N MET A 129 -14.70 5.00 3.85
CA MET A 129 -13.85 4.37 4.86
C MET A 129 -14.06 2.86 4.95
N ILE A 130 -15.31 2.39 4.92
CA ILE A 130 -15.62 0.96 4.91
C ILE A 130 -14.96 0.29 3.70
N ARG A 131 -15.05 0.88 2.52
CA ARG A 131 -14.40 0.34 1.30
C ARG A 131 -12.88 0.27 1.45
N ILE A 132 -12.24 1.33 1.96
CA ILE A 132 -10.79 1.33 2.20
C ILE A 132 -10.42 0.15 3.10
N VAL A 133 -11.08 0.01 4.25
CA VAL A 133 -10.79 -1.08 5.20
C VAL A 133 -11.00 -2.44 4.56
N LEU A 134 -12.10 -2.66 3.84
CA LEU A 134 -12.40 -3.94 3.19
C LEU A 134 -11.37 -4.30 2.11
N PHE A 135 -11.02 -3.37 1.22
CA PHE A 135 -10.04 -3.65 0.17
C PHE A 135 -8.65 -3.89 0.74
N PHE A 136 -8.18 -3.07 1.68
CA PHE A 136 -6.89 -3.30 2.30
C PHE A 136 -6.85 -4.59 3.12
N ALA A 137 -7.92 -4.93 3.84
CA ALA A 137 -8.02 -6.21 4.53
C ALA A 137 -7.91 -7.38 3.55
N ALA A 138 -8.63 -7.34 2.43
CA ALA A 138 -8.57 -8.37 1.40
C ALA A 138 -7.16 -8.48 0.81
N TRP A 139 -6.51 -7.37 0.46
CA TRP A 139 -5.14 -7.38 -0.08
C TRP A 139 -4.10 -7.88 0.93
N ILE A 140 -4.20 -7.46 2.19
CA ILE A 140 -3.29 -7.91 3.25
C ILE A 140 -3.47 -9.42 3.50
N LEU A 141 -4.70 -9.91 3.54
CA LEU A 141 -4.98 -11.34 3.72
C LEU A 141 -4.45 -12.16 2.55
N LEU A 142 -4.72 -11.71 1.32
CA LEU A 142 -4.23 -12.36 0.09
C LEU A 142 -2.70 -12.45 0.09
N THR A 143 -2.02 -11.33 0.30
CA THR A 143 -0.55 -11.28 0.24
C THR A 143 0.11 -12.07 1.36
N ARG A 144 -0.48 -12.08 2.57
CA ARG A 144 -0.02 -12.93 3.66
C ARG A 144 -0.21 -14.41 3.36
N TYR A 145 -1.34 -14.78 2.75
CA TYR A 145 -1.61 -16.16 2.34
C TYR A 145 -0.62 -16.62 1.27
N LEU A 146 -0.41 -15.83 0.23
CA LEU A 146 0.56 -16.11 -0.84
C LEU A 146 1.99 -16.26 -0.29
N ARG A 147 2.39 -15.37 0.62
CA ARG A 147 3.70 -15.47 1.28
C ARG A 147 3.82 -16.73 2.13
N LYS A 148 2.75 -17.12 2.83
CA LYS A 148 2.74 -18.38 3.60
C LYS A 148 2.96 -19.60 2.70
N LEU A 149 2.28 -19.65 1.54
CA LEU A 149 2.47 -20.72 0.56
C LEU A 149 3.91 -20.76 0.05
N SER A 150 4.48 -19.60 -0.31
CA SER A 150 5.86 -19.50 -0.77
C SER A 150 6.88 -20.01 0.24
N LEU A 151 6.68 -19.70 1.53
CA LEU A 151 7.57 -20.19 2.59
C LEU A 151 7.41 -21.69 2.86
N GLN A 152 6.21 -22.23 2.72
CA GLN A 152 5.96 -23.68 2.82
C GLN A 152 6.65 -24.43 1.67
N GLU A 153 6.55 -23.92 0.46
CA GLU A 153 7.22 -24.50 -0.73
C GLU A 153 8.74 -24.53 -0.55
N ASP A 154 9.36 -23.49 0.01
CA ASP A 154 10.78 -23.50 0.33
C ASP A 154 11.18 -24.59 1.36
N SER A 155 10.32 -24.84 2.34
CA SER A 155 10.57 -25.83 3.39
C SER A 155 10.45 -27.28 2.85
N LEU A 156 9.64 -27.51 1.84
CA LEU A 156 9.42 -28.82 1.21
C LEU A 156 10.39 -29.12 0.05
N GLY A 157 11.32 -28.21 -0.25
CA GLY A 157 12.31 -28.40 -1.33
C GLY A 157 11.75 -28.26 -2.73
N GLY A 158 10.56 -27.69 -2.89
CA GLY A 158 10.00 -27.28 -4.19
C GLY A 158 9.46 -28.41 -5.08
N ILE A 159 9.56 -29.68 -4.69
CA ILE A 159 9.24 -30.84 -5.56
C ILE A 159 7.90 -31.48 -5.20
N GLU A 160 7.39 -31.29 -3.99
CA GLU A 160 6.23 -32.03 -3.48
C GLU A 160 4.86 -31.34 -3.64
N MET A 161 4.80 -30.13 -4.21
CA MET A 161 3.55 -29.37 -4.35
C MET A 161 3.00 -29.29 -5.78
N PHE A 162 3.60 -30.06 -6.73
CA PHE A 162 3.13 -30.11 -8.12
C PHE A 162 2.67 -31.50 -8.52
#